data_713b91d8bb93147690e175a36fc657fd
#
_entry.id   713b91d8bb93147690e175a36fc657fd
#
_cell.length_a   1.000
_cell.length_b   1.000
_cell.length_c   1.000
_cell.angle_alpha   90.00
_cell.angle_beta   90.00
_cell.angle_gamma   90.00
#
_symmetry.space_group_name_H-M   'P 1'
#
loop_
_entity.id
_entity.type
_entity.pdbx_description
1 polymer ?
#
loop_
_entity_poly.entity_id
_entity_poly.type
_entity_poly.pdbx_seq_one_letter_code
_entity_poly.pdbx_strand_id
1 'polypeptide(L)'
;NTALCVGPKIDYVAVQTYNGYTGEKMTVVLAKALLYTHFNKKAEELALEDYKPGDKLIPFKVVGEYKGPDLVGMEYEQLIPWVKPVTVDENGKWQEAAGQAFRVILGDYVTTEDGTGIVHIAPTFGADDAFVARAAGIPSLFMINKKGETRPMVDLTGKFYLLDELDEAFVKECVDVEKYKEYQGRWVKNAYDPQFTVDGKYDEKAA
;
A
#
# COMPACT_ATOMS: atom_id res chain seq x y z
N ASN A 1 0.71 1.75 3.61
CA ASN A 1 -0.74 1.80 3.87
C ASN A 1 -1.14 0.76 4.91
N THR A 2 -2.30 0.94 5.53
CA THR A 2 -2.88 -0.01 6.48
C THR A 2 -4.33 -0.39 6.14
N ALA A 3 -4.90 0.20 5.08
CA ALA A 3 -6.16 -0.19 4.49
C ALA A 3 -6.22 0.18 3.01
N LEU A 4 -7.19 -0.42 2.30
CA LEU A 4 -7.64 0.00 0.98
C LEU A 4 -9.07 0.50 1.09
N CYS A 5 -9.42 1.55 0.35
CA CYS A 5 -10.73 2.17 0.39
C CYS A 5 -11.45 2.05 -0.94
N VAL A 6 -12.71 1.62 -0.92
CA VAL A 6 -13.59 1.49 -2.09
C VAL A 6 -14.81 2.40 -1.95
N GLY A 7 -15.36 2.84 -3.08
CA GLY A 7 -16.54 3.71 -3.09
C GLY A 7 -17.83 2.92 -2.89
N PRO A 8 -18.75 3.36 -2.02
CA PRO A 8 -20.00 2.63 -1.73
C PRO A 8 -20.94 2.52 -2.93
N LYS A 9 -20.84 3.42 -3.90
CA LYS A 9 -21.68 3.48 -5.11
C LYS A 9 -20.96 3.05 -6.38
N ILE A 10 -19.71 2.59 -6.26
CA ILE A 10 -18.89 2.18 -7.40
C ILE A 10 -19.07 0.68 -7.64
N ASP A 11 -19.19 0.33 -8.93
CA ASP A 11 -19.15 -1.05 -9.39
C ASP A 11 -17.71 -1.46 -9.67
N TYR A 12 -17.31 -2.64 -9.22
CA TYR A 12 -15.98 -3.21 -9.38
C TYR A 12 -16.03 -4.51 -10.17
N VAL A 13 -14.95 -4.82 -10.85
CA VAL A 13 -14.75 -6.07 -11.58
C VAL A 13 -13.47 -6.76 -11.14
N ALA A 14 -13.53 -8.08 -11.01
CA ALA A 14 -12.35 -8.93 -10.94
C ALA A 14 -11.97 -9.35 -12.36
N VAL A 15 -10.75 -9.09 -12.75
CA VAL A 15 -10.24 -9.31 -14.10
C VAL A 15 -9.06 -10.26 -14.05
N GLN A 16 -9.22 -11.41 -14.66
CA GLN A 16 -8.15 -12.36 -14.85
C GLN A 16 -7.34 -12.00 -16.10
N THR A 17 -6.02 -11.92 -15.95
CA THR A 17 -5.08 -11.50 -16.98
C THR A 17 -3.67 -12.00 -16.67
N TYR A 18 -2.67 -11.45 -17.33
CA TYR A 18 -1.26 -11.73 -17.07
C TYR A 18 -0.49 -10.45 -16.74
N ASN A 19 0.50 -10.56 -15.88
CA ASN A 19 1.46 -9.50 -15.63
C ASN A 19 2.37 -9.36 -16.87
N GLY A 20 2.36 -8.19 -17.50
CA GLY A 20 3.12 -7.93 -18.74
C GLY A 20 4.64 -7.99 -18.57
N TYR A 21 5.15 -7.89 -17.34
CA TYR A 21 6.59 -7.95 -17.03
C TYR A 21 7.05 -9.36 -16.67
N THR A 22 6.28 -10.08 -15.86
CA THR A 22 6.67 -11.41 -15.37
C THR A 22 6.08 -12.55 -16.20
N GLY A 23 4.99 -12.28 -16.95
CA GLY A 23 4.24 -13.29 -17.68
C GLY A 23 3.34 -14.15 -16.79
N GLU A 24 3.28 -13.88 -15.49
CA GLU A 24 2.49 -14.65 -14.54
C GLU A 24 1.00 -14.32 -14.63
N LYS A 25 0.16 -15.34 -14.53
CA LYS A 25 -1.29 -15.19 -14.48
C LYS A 25 -1.69 -14.53 -13.15
N MET A 26 -2.57 -13.53 -13.24
CA MET A 26 -3.02 -12.78 -12.09
C MET A 26 -4.51 -12.40 -12.19
N THR A 27 -5.12 -12.10 -11.07
CA THR A 27 -6.45 -11.49 -11.03
C THR A 27 -6.33 -10.15 -10.32
N VAL A 28 -6.84 -9.09 -10.95
CA VAL A 28 -6.87 -7.74 -10.39
C VAL A 28 -8.29 -7.27 -10.19
N VAL A 29 -8.51 -6.40 -9.20
CA VAL A 29 -9.80 -5.76 -8.96
C VAL A 29 -9.67 -4.26 -9.22
N LEU A 30 -10.62 -3.70 -9.99
CA LEU A 30 -10.69 -2.27 -10.28
C LEU A 30 -12.14 -1.84 -10.52
N ALA A 31 -12.39 -0.53 -10.49
CA ALA A 31 -13.69 0.02 -10.85
C ALA A 31 -14.06 -0.36 -12.29
N LYS A 32 -15.27 -0.87 -12.49
CA LYS A 32 -15.79 -1.30 -13.82
C LYS A 32 -15.72 -0.18 -14.84
N ALA A 33 -15.98 1.06 -14.44
CA ALA A 33 -15.90 2.24 -15.30
C ALA A 33 -14.47 2.48 -15.87
N LEU A 34 -13.43 2.01 -15.18
CA LEU A 34 -12.03 2.18 -15.57
C LEU A 34 -11.45 0.95 -16.31
N LEU A 35 -12.26 -0.07 -16.56
CA LEU A 35 -11.80 -1.30 -17.21
C LEU A 35 -11.01 -1.03 -18.48
N TYR A 36 -11.58 -0.27 -19.41
CA TYR A 36 -10.94 -0.01 -20.71
C TYR A 36 -9.91 1.13 -20.68
N THR A 37 -9.72 1.79 -19.54
CA THR A 37 -8.57 2.67 -19.29
C THR A 37 -7.30 1.86 -19.05
N HIS A 38 -7.44 0.70 -18.41
CA HIS A 38 -6.33 -0.18 -18.05
C HIS A 38 -6.14 -1.36 -19.00
N PHE A 39 -7.22 -1.83 -19.63
CA PHE A 39 -7.21 -2.98 -20.52
C PHE A 39 -7.59 -2.59 -21.94
N ASN A 40 -6.81 -3.08 -22.91
CA ASN A 40 -7.11 -2.83 -24.31
C ASN A 40 -8.34 -3.65 -24.74
N LYS A 41 -9.41 -2.97 -25.16
CA LYS A 41 -10.65 -3.62 -25.56
C LYS A 41 -10.46 -4.70 -26.64
N LYS A 42 -9.47 -4.55 -27.53
CA LYS A 42 -9.15 -5.54 -28.55
C LYS A 42 -8.66 -6.87 -27.98
N ALA A 43 -8.16 -6.87 -26.75
CA ALA A 43 -7.67 -8.07 -26.08
C ALA A 43 -8.77 -8.86 -25.35
N GLU A 44 -9.99 -8.30 -25.24
CA GLU A 44 -11.13 -8.94 -24.57
C GLU A 44 -11.59 -10.23 -25.27
N GLU A 45 -11.47 -10.27 -26.61
CA GLU A 45 -11.85 -11.44 -27.44
C GLU A 45 -10.77 -12.54 -27.46
N LEU A 46 -9.55 -12.24 -27.02
CA LEU A 46 -8.45 -13.19 -27.01
C LEU A 46 -8.65 -14.24 -25.92
N ALA A 47 -8.26 -15.49 -26.20
CA ALA A 47 -8.24 -16.55 -25.21
C ALA A 47 -7.06 -16.35 -24.24
N LEU A 48 -7.28 -16.58 -22.96
CA LEU A 48 -6.19 -16.47 -21.93
C LEU A 48 -5.08 -17.49 -22.22
N GLU A 49 -5.45 -18.68 -22.72
CA GLU A 49 -4.56 -19.80 -22.98
C GLU A 49 -3.57 -19.55 -24.11
N ASP A 50 -3.89 -18.61 -25.00
CA ASP A 50 -3.06 -18.30 -26.17
C ASP A 50 -1.94 -17.29 -25.84
N TYR A 51 -1.96 -16.68 -24.65
CA TYR A 51 -0.97 -15.68 -24.24
C TYR A 51 0.44 -16.26 -24.14
N LYS A 52 1.39 -15.52 -24.68
CA LYS A 52 2.84 -15.79 -24.52
C LYS A 52 3.54 -14.56 -23.96
N PRO A 53 4.47 -14.72 -23.01
CA PRO A 53 5.26 -13.62 -22.51
C PRO A 53 5.92 -12.83 -23.65
N GLY A 54 5.71 -11.50 -23.66
CA GLY A 54 6.19 -10.61 -24.71
C GLY A 54 5.13 -10.22 -25.77
N ASP A 55 3.94 -10.82 -25.73
CA ASP A 55 2.84 -10.38 -26.60
C ASP A 55 2.43 -8.94 -26.27
N LYS A 56 2.19 -8.15 -27.33
CA LYS A 56 1.79 -6.74 -27.20
C LYS A 56 0.38 -6.55 -26.66
N LEU A 57 -0.51 -7.52 -26.93
CA LEU A 57 -1.88 -7.53 -26.42
C LEU A 57 -2.01 -8.64 -25.38
N ILE A 58 -2.25 -8.23 -24.14
CA ILE A 58 -2.42 -9.15 -23.03
C ILE A 58 -3.91 -9.46 -22.89
N PRO A 59 -4.33 -10.71 -23.07
CA PRO A 59 -5.74 -11.08 -22.93
C PRO A 59 -6.23 -10.88 -21.50
N PHE A 60 -7.52 -10.60 -21.38
CA PHE A 60 -8.17 -10.50 -20.07
C PHE A 60 -9.61 -11.01 -20.13
N LYS A 61 -10.11 -11.44 -18.99
CA LYS A 61 -11.51 -11.84 -18.81
C LYS A 61 -12.05 -11.30 -17.50
N VAL A 62 -13.23 -10.69 -17.52
CA VAL A 62 -13.97 -10.35 -16.31
C VAL A 62 -14.51 -11.65 -15.72
N VAL A 63 -14.10 -11.97 -14.51
CA VAL A 63 -14.44 -13.23 -13.81
C VAL A 63 -15.35 -13.00 -12.59
N GLY A 64 -15.60 -11.74 -12.23
CA GLY A 64 -16.52 -11.39 -11.15
C GLY A 64 -16.91 -9.92 -11.21
N GLU A 65 -18.10 -9.61 -10.71
CA GLU A 65 -18.62 -8.25 -10.55
C GLU A 65 -19.05 -8.05 -9.09
N TYR A 66 -18.77 -6.87 -8.52
CA TYR A 66 -19.00 -6.55 -7.12
C TYR A 66 -19.48 -5.10 -6.98
N LYS A 67 -20.23 -4.82 -5.94
CA LYS A 67 -20.42 -3.46 -5.43
C LYS A 67 -19.33 -3.15 -4.40
N GLY A 68 -19.01 -1.86 -4.18
CA GLY A 68 -18.05 -1.50 -3.14
C GLY A 68 -18.31 -2.16 -1.78
N PRO A 69 -19.57 -2.16 -1.27
CA PRO A 69 -19.89 -2.86 -0.02
C PRO A 69 -19.57 -4.36 0.02
N ASP A 70 -19.60 -5.05 -1.13
CA ASP A 70 -19.29 -6.49 -1.19
C ASP A 70 -17.80 -6.79 -0.94
N LEU A 71 -16.94 -5.79 -1.13
CA LEU A 71 -15.48 -5.90 -0.94
C LEU A 71 -15.05 -5.56 0.50
N VAL A 72 -15.93 -4.99 1.31
CA VAL A 72 -15.59 -4.56 2.67
C VAL A 72 -15.23 -5.73 3.56
N GLY A 73 -14.14 -5.56 4.33
CA GLY A 73 -13.61 -6.61 5.20
C GLY A 73 -12.72 -7.63 4.49
N MET A 74 -12.59 -7.57 3.16
CA MET A 74 -11.58 -8.37 2.46
C MET A 74 -10.20 -8.01 2.98
N GLU A 75 -9.45 -9.02 3.41
CA GLU A 75 -8.10 -8.85 3.93
C GLU A 75 -7.06 -9.01 2.80
N TYR A 76 -5.91 -8.37 2.98
CA TYR A 76 -4.78 -8.49 2.07
C TYR A 76 -3.45 -8.56 2.85
N GLU A 77 -2.43 -9.15 2.24
CA GLU A 77 -1.09 -9.22 2.83
C GLU A 77 -0.43 -7.85 2.88
N GLN A 78 0.22 -7.55 3.99
CA GLN A 78 1.03 -6.34 4.12
C GLN A 78 2.15 -6.32 3.08
N LEU A 79 2.20 -5.29 2.24
CA LEU A 79 3.18 -5.20 1.14
C LEU A 79 4.63 -5.11 1.62
N ILE A 80 4.86 -4.42 2.74
CA ILE A 80 6.19 -4.24 3.36
C ILE A 80 6.07 -4.71 4.81
N PRO A 81 6.20 -6.01 5.09
CA PRO A 81 5.91 -6.60 6.40
C PRO A 81 7.11 -6.50 7.36
N TRP A 82 7.74 -5.32 7.42
CA TRP A 82 8.89 -5.09 8.30
C TRP A 82 8.47 -4.68 9.71
N VAL A 83 7.32 -3.99 9.81
CA VAL A 83 6.82 -3.44 11.05
C VAL A 83 5.32 -3.69 11.13
N LYS A 84 4.85 -4.18 12.27
CA LYS A 84 3.42 -4.34 12.54
C LYS A 84 2.79 -3.01 12.97
N PRO A 85 1.56 -2.70 12.55
CA PRO A 85 0.80 -1.57 13.05
C PRO A 85 0.57 -1.65 14.56
N VAL A 86 0.49 -0.49 15.20
CA VAL A 86 0.18 -0.36 16.62
C VAL A 86 -0.95 0.63 16.84
N THR A 87 -1.72 0.42 17.91
CA THR A 87 -2.58 1.44 18.52
C THR A 87 -1.88 2.03 19.71
N VAL A 88 -2.18 3.29 20.03
CA VAL A 88 -1.65 3.99 21.19
C VAL A 88 -2.81 4.59 21.95
N ASP A 89 -2.92 4.30 23.25
CA ASP A 89 -3.96 4.82 24.11
C ASP A 89 -3.68 6.28 24.57
N GLU A 90 -4.62 6.86 25.30
CA GLU A 90 -4.53 8.22 25.82
C GLU A 90 -3.36 8.45 26.81
N ASN A 91 -2.82 7.37 27.37
CA ASN A 91 -1.68 7.40 28.29
C ASN A 91 -0.35 7.17 27.54
N GLY A 92 -0.38 7.04 26.21
CA GLY A 92 0.80 6.79 25.39
C GLY A 92 1.24 5.33 25.36
N LYS A 93 0.45 4.40 25.94
CA LYS A 93 0.76 2.97 25.91
C LYS A 93 0.38 2.40 24.57
N TRP A 94 1.35 1.77 23.90
CA TRP A 94 1.14 1.11 22.61
C TRP A 94 0.75 -0.38 22.77
N GLN A 95 0.04 -0.90 21.76
CA GLN A 95 -0.30 -2.31 21.60
C GLN A 95 -0.20 -2.71 20.12
N GLU A 96 0.29 -3.92 19.86
CA GLU A 96 0.27 -4.51 18.53
C GLU A 96 -1.17 -4.64 18.01
N ALA A 97 -1.42 -4.29 16.76
CA ALA A 97 -2.76 -4.19 16.17
C ALA A 97 -2.85 -4.65 14.70
N ALA A 98 -1.93 -5.51 14.24
CA ALA A 98 -1.92 -5.98 12.85
C ALA A 98 -3.24 -6.66 12.45
N GLY A 99 -3.90 -7.36 13.36
CA GLY A 99 -5.20 -7.99 13.12
C GLY A 99 -6.36 -7.03 12.83
N GLN A 100 -6.16 -5.71 13.01
CA GLN A 100 -7.15 -4.67 12.67
C GLN A 100 -6.83 -3.94 11.36
N ALA A 101 -5.64 -4.17 10.79
CA ALA A 101 -5.15 -3.53 9.58
C ALA A 101 -5.35 -4.40 8.32
N PHE A 102 -4.88 -3.90 7.19
CA PHE A 102 -4.75 -4.60 5.90
C PHE A 102 -6.06 -5.18 5.38
N ARG A 103 -7.12 -4.40 5.45
CA ARG A 103 -8.45 -4.74 4.93
C ARG A 103 -9.08 -3.62 4.14
N VAL A 104 -10.10 -3.98 3.38
CA VAL A 104 -10.88 -3.05 2.57
C VAL A 104 -11.94 -2.35 3.44
N ILE A 105 -12.04 -1.04 3.29
CA ILE A 105 -13.04 -0.18 3.96
C ILE A 105 -13.82 0.65 2.92
N LEU A 106 -14.91 1.30 3.35
CA LEU A 106 -15.68 2.23 2.50
C LEU A 106 -15.26 3.68 2.71
N GLY A 107 -15.32 4.48 1.63
CA GLY A 107 -15.16 5.92 1.67
C GLY A 107 -15.87 6.62 0.51
N ASP A 108 -16.69 7.62 0.84
CA ASP A 108 -17.48 8.36 -0.14
C ASP A 108 -16.65 9.25 -1.08
N TYR A 109 -15.39 9.48 -0.77
CA TYR A 109 -14.46 10.31 -1.55
C TYR A 109 -13.76 9.56 -2.69
N VAL A 110 -13.93 8.23 -2.76
CA VAL A 110 -13.37 7.43 -3.86
C VAL A 110 -14.09 7.76 -5.16
N THR A 111 -13.32 8.07 -6.20
CA THR A 111 -13.83 8.43 -7.54
C THR A 111 -13.37 7.43 -8.59
N THR A 112 -13.94 7.58 -9.80
CA THR A 112 -13.53 6.84 -11.00
C THR A 112 -13.02 7.78 -12.10
N GLU A 113 -12.51 8.96 -11.72
CA GLU A 113 -11.97 9.94 -12.66
C GLU A 113 -10.56 9.52 -13.13
N ASP A 114 -9.80 8.92 -12.21
CA ASP A 114 -8.45 8.41 -12.47
C ASP A 114 -8.16 7.17 -11.61
N GLY A 115 -6.92 6.66 -11.72
CA GLY A 115 -6.44 5.52 -10.94
C GLY A 115 -7.20 4.22 -11.23
N THR A 116 -7.55 3.48 -10.20
CA THR A 116 -8.24 2.19 -10.26
C THR A 116 -9.62 2.18 -9.61
N GLY A 117 -10.04 3.31 -9.01
CA GLY A 117 -11.23 3.36 -8.15
C GLY A 117 -11.04 2.70 -6.78
N ILE A 118 -9.80 2.38 -6.41
CA ILE A 118 -9.41 1.89 -5.08
C ILE A 118 -8.30 2.78 -4.56
N VAL A 119 -8.48 3.35 -3.38
CA VAL A 119 -7.53 4.29 -2.76
C VAL A 119 -6.81 3.60 -1.60
N HIS A 120 -5.49 3.69 -1.56
CA HIS A 120 -4.73 3.25 -0.38
C HIS A 120 -4.90 4.24 0.77
N ILE A 121 -4.88 3.74 2.00
CA ILE A 121 -5.01 4.55 3.23
C ILE A 121 -3.71 4.45 4.02
N ALA A 122 -3.02 5.58 4.14
CA ALA A 122 -1.75 5.71 4.87
C ALA A 122 -1.88 6.74 6.02
N PRO A 123 -2.54 6.38 7.13
CA PRO A 123 -2.96 7.32 8.17
C PRO A 123 -1.81 8.02 8.89
N THR A 124 -0.59 7.49 8.79
CA THR A 124 0.61 8.11 9.36
C THR A 124 1.07 9.33 8.57
N PHE A 125 0.71 9.44 7.28
CA PHE A 125 1.19 10.48 6.37
C PHE A 125 0.12 11.41 5.83
N GLY A 126 -1.14 10.96 5.76
CA GLY A 126 -2.27 11.76 5.26
C GLY A 126 -3.24 12.12 6.38
N ALA A 127 -3.63 13.41 6.49
CA ALA A 127 -4.61 13.85 7.49
C ALA A 127 -6.01 13.28 7.19
N ASP A 128 -6.42 13.26 5.92
CA ASP A 128 -7.68 12.68 5.48
C ASP A 128 -7.68 11.17 5.66
N ASP A 129 -6.55 10.50 5.33
CA ASP A 129 -6.36 9.07 5.57
C ASP A 129 -6.46 8.73 7.07
N ALA A 130 -5.87 9.57 7.94
CA ALA A 130 -5.95 9.38 9.38
C ALA A 130 -7.38 9.51 9.91
N PHE A 131 -8.17 10.44 9.36
CA PHE A 131 -9.59 10.60 9.70
C PHE A 131 -10.40 9.36 9.30
N VAL A 132 -10.27 8.93 8.05
CA VAL A 132 -10.99 7.76 7.51
C VAL A 132 -10.59 6.48 8.23
N ALA A 133 -9.29 6.27 8.45
CA ALA A 133 -8.77 5.11 9.16
C ALA A 133 -9.33 5.03 10.59
N ARG A 134 -9.34 6.15 11.32
CA ARG A 134 -9.88 6.22 12.68
C ARG A 134 -11.36 5.87 12.72
N ALA A 135 -12.17 6.40 11.79
CA ALA A 135 -13.58 6.11 11.69
C ALA A 135 -13.87 4.62 11.42
N ALA A 136 -12.97 3.95 10.70
CA ALA A 136 -13.06 2.53 10.36
C ALA A 136 -12.34 1.60 11.37
N GLY A 137 -11.74 2.12 12.43
CA GLY A 137 -10.96 1.34 13.41
C GLY A 137 -9.68 0.75 12.85
N ILE A 138 -9.08 1.38 11.82
CA ILE A 138 -7.82 0.95 11.20
C ILE A 138 -6.64 1.59 11.95
N PRO A 139 -5.68 0.80 12.44
CA PRO A 139 -4.50 1.32 13.12
C PRO A 139 -3.51 1.96 12.16
N SER A 140 -2.71 2.88 12.69
CA SER A 140 -1.61 3.50 11.96
C SER A 140 -0.33 2.64 12.03
N LEU A 141 0.53 2.79 11.03
CA LEU A 141 1.85 2.18 11.03
C LEU A 141 2.85 3.18 11.64
N PHE A 142 3.09 3.05 12.94
CA PHE A 142 4.04 3.87 13.69
C PHE A 142 5.23 3.06 14.16
N MET A 143 6.35 3.74 14.30
CA MET A 143 7.50 3.31 15.11
C MET A 143 7.37 3.91 16.50
N ILE A 144 7.89 3.21 17.51
CA ILE A 144 7.98 3.73 18.89
C ILE A 144 9.46 3.98 19.19
N ASN A 145 9.82 5.22 19.50
CA ASN A 145 11.18 5.56 19.85
C ASN A 145 11.48 5.24 21.33
N LYS A 146 12.75 5.36 21.73
CA LYS A 146 13.19 5.11 23.13
C LYS A 146 12.52 5.98 24.19
N LYS A 147 11.85 7.07 23.79
CA LYS A 147 11.08 7.93 24.70
C LYS A 147 9.60 7.51 24.81
N GLY A 148 9.19 6.43 24.11
CA GLY A 148 7.80 5.99 24.02
C GLY A 148 6.93 6.82 23.08
N GLU A 149 7.53 7.69 22.27
CA GLU A 149 6.80 8.54 21.34
C GLU A 149 6.59 7.84 20.00
N THR A 150 5.41 8.03 19.38
CA THR A 150 5.11 7.57 18.03
C THR A 150 5.87 8.38 16.97
N ARG A 151 6.38 7.68 15.98
CA ARG A 151 7.06 8.26 14.80
C ARG A 151 6.59 7.56 13.54
N PRO A 152 6.56 8.23 12.39
CA PRO A 152 6.49 7.55 11.11
C PRO A 152 7.65 6.56 10.94
N MET A 153 7.61 5.69 9.92
CA MET A 153 8.73 4.78 9.64
C MET A 153 10.01 5.49 9.19
N VAL A 154 9.90 6.72 8.76
CA VAL A 154 11.01 7.56 8.32
C VAL A 154 11.03 8.88 9.10
N ASP A 155 12.20 9.46 9.26
CA ASP A 155 12.39 10.79 9.84
C ASP A 155 11.98 11.91 8.86
N LEU A 156 12.15 13.17 9.28
CA LEU A 156 11.79 14.33 8.45
C LEU A 156 12.63 14.49 7.18
N THR A 157 13.75 13.76 7.07
CA THR A 157 14.58 13.74 5.85
C THR A 157 14.18 12.60 4.91
N GLY A 158 13.26 11.72 5.32
CA GLY A 158 12.85 10.54 4.58
C GLY A 158 13.78 9.33 4.80
N LYS A 159 14.55 9.31 5.88
CA LYS A 159 15.47 8.24 6.25
C LYS A 159 14.81 7.28 7.23
N PHE A 160 14.90 5.97 6.98
CA PHE A 160 14.41 4.96 7.90
C PHE A 160 15.19 5.00 9.22
N TYR A 161 14.47 4.96 10.35
CA TYR A 161 15.07 4.94 11.69
C TYR A 161 16.03 3.76 11.86
N LEU A 162 17.10 3.97 12.64
CA LEU A 162 17.96 2.88 13.07
C LEU A 162 17.26 2.05 14.16
N LEU A 163 17.53 0.77 14.23
CA LEU A 163 16.94 -0.12 15.25
C LEU A 163 17.30 0.33 16.68
N ASP A 164 18.49 0.90 16.86
CA ASP A 164 18.96 1.39 18.16
C ASP A 164 18.33 2.73 18.58
N GLU A 165 17.57 3.40 17.72
CA GLU A 165 16.75 4.59 18.06
C GLU A 165 15.37 4.22 18.60
N LEU A 166 14.94 2.95 18.45
CA LEU A 166 13.62 2.46 18.77
C LEU A 166 13.54 1.86 20.19
N ASP A 167 12.31 1.79 20.72
CA ASP A 167 12.00 1.10 21.97
C ASP A 167 12.27 -0.42 21.83
N GLU A 168 12.95 -1.01 22.80
CA GLU A 168 13.38 -2.42 22.75
C GLU A 168 12.20 -3.40 22.77
N ALA A 169 11.14 -3.11 23.52
CA ALA A 169 9.96 -3.95 23.59
C ALA A 169 9.19 -3.89 22.26
N PHE A 170 9.08 -2.70 21.67
CA PHE A 170 8.49 -2.50 20.36
C PHE A 170 9.27 -3.27 19.28
N VAL A 171 10.60 -3.16 19.26
CA VAL A 171 11.43 -3.89 18.28
C VAL A 171 11.21 -5.39 18.40
N LYS A 172 11.21 -5.92 19.62
CA LYS A 172 11.01 -7.36 19.86
C LYS A 172 9.64 -7.88 19.42
N GLU A 173 8.58 -7.09 19.60
CA GLU A 173 7.20 -7.50 19.36
C GLU A 173 6.70 -7.17 17.95
N CYS A 174 7.10 -6.02 17.42
CA CYS A 174 6.48 -5.45 16.22
C CYS A 174 7.41 -5.34 15.02
N VAL A 175 8.73 -5.56 15.15
CA VAL A 175 9.68 -5.39 14.04
C VAL A 175 10.26 -6.73 13.61
N ASP A 176 10.15 -7.04 12.31
CA ASP A 176 10.91 -8.10 11.67
C ASP A 176 12.35 -7.60 11.46
N VAL A 177 13.20 -7.83 12.46
CA VAL A 177 14.58 -7.32 12.50
C VAL A 177 15.38 -7.79 11.30
N GLU A 178 15.21 -9.06 10.85
CA GLU A 178 15.97 -9.62 9.74
C GLU A 178 15.66 -8.91 8.42
N LYS A 179 14.42 -8.53 8.21
CA LYS A 179 14.02 -7.75 7.03
C LYS A 179 14.35 -6.27 7.18
N TYR A 180 14.07 -5.69 8.35
CA TYR A 180 14.23 -4.25 8.56
C TYR A 180 15.70 -3.80 8.56
N LYS A 181 16.62 -4.62 9.07
CA LYS A 181 18.06 -4.28 9.17
C LYS A 181 18.72 -3.90 7.83
N GLU A 182 18.18 -4.39 6.71
CA GLU A 182 18.70 -4.06 5.38
C GLU A 182 18.33 -2.63 4.95
N TYR A 183 17.31 -2.04 5.55
CA TYR A 183 16.74 -0.74 5.18
C TYR A 183 17.00 0.36 6.20
N GLN A 184 17.28 0.01 7.46
CA GLN A 184 17.60 1.01 8.48
C GLN A 184 18.69 1.97 8.01
N GLY A 185 18.49 3.26 8.25
CA GLY A 185 19.43 4.31 7.86
C GLY A 185 19.48 4.64 6.37
N ARG A 186 18.72 3.95 5.50
CA ARG A 186 18.57 4.30 4.08
C ARG A 186 17.47 5.34 3.88
N TRP A 187 17.58 6.13 2.84
CA TRP A 187 16.50 7.01 2.41
C TRP A 187 15.45 6.24 1.62
N VAL A 188 14.19 6.62 1.79
CA VAL A 188 13.04 6.02 1.11
C VAL A 188 13.10 6.16 -0.41
N LYS A 189 13.89 7.11 -0.91
CA LYS A 189 14.24 7.25 -2.34
C LYS A 189 15.55 8.02 -2.51
N ASN A 190 16.27 7.73 -3.60
CA ASN A 190 17.57 8.33 -3.92
C ASN A 190 17.54 9.87 -3.96
N ALA A 191 16.43 10.48 -4.42
CA ALA A 191 16.29 11.93 -4.45
C ALA A 191 16.41 12.62 -3.07
N TYR A 192 16.30 11.87 -1.97
CA TYR A 192 16.46 12.39 -0.61
C TYR A 192 17.87 12.16 -0.06
N ASP A 193 18.65 11.25 -0.66
CA ASP A 193 20.00 10.96 -0.26
C ASP A 193 20.95 12.05 -0.76
N PRO A 194 21.70 12.75 0.14
CA PRO A 194 22.63 13.79 -0.26
C PRO A 194 23.74 13.33 -1.23
N GLN A 195 24.10 12.04 -1.22
CA GLN A 195 25.12 11.52 -2.16
C GLN A 195 24.64 11.52 -3.62
N PHE A 196 23.31 11.52 -3.86
CA PHE A 196 22.72 11.57 -5.19
C PHE A 196 22.13 12.95 -5.53
N THR A 197 22.48 14.01 -4.77
CA THR A 197 22.01 15.36 -5.00
C THR A 197 23.18 16.31 -5.25
N VAL A 198 23.08 17.12 -6.32
CA VAL A 198 24.00 18.21 -6.62
C VAL A 198 23.23 19.52 -6.55
N ASP A 199 23.75 20.49 -5.75
CA ASP A 199 23.09 21.79 -5.53
C ASP A 199 21.60 21.67 -5.10
N GLY A 200 21.29 20.67 -4.27
CA GLY A 200 19.94 20.40 -3.78
C GLY A 200 18.98 19.80 -4.83
N LYS A 201 19.49 19.38 -5.98
CA LYS A 201 18.73 18.69 -7.04
C LYS A 201 19.24 17.26 -7.20
N TYR A 202 18.30 16.33 -7.42
CA TYR A 202 18.62 14.95 -7.72
C TYR A 202 19.42 14.85 -9.02
N ASP A 203 20.55 14.13 -8.97
CA ASP A 203 21.39 13.83 -10.13
C ASP A 203 21.28 12.34 -10.48
N GLU A 204 20.56 12.04 -11.57
CA GLU A 204 20.38 10.67 -12.09
C GLU A 204 21.69 9.98 -12.47
N LYS A 205 22.76 10.74 -12.75
CA LYS A 205 24.06 10.19 -13.13
C LYS A 205 24.88 9.76 -11.92
N ALA A 206 24.56 10.27 -10.72
CA ALA A 206 25.19 9.88 -9.47
C ALA A 206 24.50 8.68 -8.80
N ALA A 207 23.28 8.33 -9.23
CA ALA A 207 22.47 7.23 -8.72
C ALA A 207 22.62 5.97 -9.57
#